data_d001cc89e227de81aec8dbd84cf99f4b
#
_entry.id   d001cc89e227de81aec8dbd84cf99f4b
#
_cell.length_a   1.000
_cell.length_b   1.000
_cell.length_c   1.000
_cell.angle_alpha   90.00
_cell.angle_beta   90.00
_cell.angle_gamma   90.00
#
_symmetry.space_group_name_H-M   'P 1'
#
loop_
_entity.id
_entity.type
_entity.pdbx_description
1 polymer ?
#
loop_
_entity_poly.entity_id
_entity_poly.type
_entity_poly.pdbx_seq_one_letter_code
_entity_poly.pdbx_strand_id
1 'polypeptide(L)'
;TPLRVYCAVGLRSYLAQRALVQRGFEDVATLSGGSTTFRFWHDLEDADHGSPAPVESYAERESLKAPERPATGVRIDLDCAGLACPGPILKLTEKMGTLDAGDEILVNVSDPGFGKDAPAWAKRNGHQLLELTPSGPGYTALFRKGRAGQLSGEAVAAAPAGKAKTSFVVFSGDLDKLIAAFIIANGALAMGEDVSMFFTFWGLNALRVKNPPKRDREPMERMFAAMLPSGADALSLSKMNMMGAGTAMINRVMEKNGVPSLEEMIASAKSGGARIIACTMTMDLLGIAESDLMDGVEFGGVATFLDEAADSRTTLFI
;
A
#
# COMPACT_ATOMS: atom_id res chain seq x y z
N THR A 1 -23.95 -7.74 39.84
CA THR A 1 -23.49 -6.39 39.44
C THR A 1 -23.22 -6.39 37.95
N PRO A 2 -23.80 -5.47 37.17
CA PRO A 2 -23.58 -5.40 35.73
C PRO A 2 -22.12 -5.10 35.41
N LEU A 3 -21.54 -5.83 34.45
CA LEU A 3 -20.19 -5.63 33.97
C LEU A 3 -20.23 -4.90 32.63
N ARG A 4 -19.43 -3.84 32.50
CA ARG A 4 -19.27 -3.08 31.25
C ARG A 4 -17.82 -3.15 30.83
N VAL A 5 -17.57 -3.80 29.67
CA VAL A 5 -16.23 -4.07 29.17
C VAL A 5 -16.00 -3.26 27.90
N TYR A 6 -14.90 -2.53 27.81
CA TYR A 6 -14.57 -1.76 26.61
C TYR A 6 -13.06 -1.80 26.31
N CYS A 7 -12.72 -1.54 25.06
CA CYS A 7 -11.34 -1.32 24.61
C CYS A 7 -11.32 -0.21 23.53
N ALA A 8 -10.18 0.11 22.99
CA ALA A 8 -10.08 1.19 22.01
C ALA A 8 -10.98 0.98 20.78
N VAL A 9 -11.01 -0.22 20.18
CA VAL A 9 -11.70 -0.50 18.91
C VAL A 9 -12.78 -1.58 18.99
N GLY A 10 -13.15 -2.07 20.16
CA GLY A 10 -14.26 -2.99 20.36
C GLY A 10 -13.92 -4.49 20.32
N LEU A 11 -12.88 -4.94 19.60
CA LEU A 11 -12.59 -6.37 19.42
C LEU A 11 -12.19 -7.07 20.73
N ARG A 12 -11.26 -6.50 21.49
CA ARG A 12 -10.79 -7.10 22.77
C ARG A 12 -11.90 -7.16 23.81
N SER A 13 -12.77 -6.13 23.86
CA SER A 13 -13.93 -6.10 24.76
C SER A 13 -14.96 -7.16 24.37
N TYR A 14 -15.20 -7.39 23.08
CA TYR A 14 -16.06 -8.46 22.61
C TYR A 14 -15.55 -9.85 23.04
N LEU A 15 -14.25 -10.11 22.85
CA LEU A 15 -13.64 -11.39 23.28
C LEU A 15 -13.71 -11.56 24.81
N ALA A 16 -13.47 -10.50 25.57
CA ALA A 16 -13.60 -10.53 27.03
C ALA A 16 -15.05 -10.76 27.48
N GLN A 17 -16.04 -10.12 26.85
CA GLN A 17 -17.45 -10.37 27.09
C GLN A 17 -17.80 -11.84 26.89
N ARG A 18 -17.38 -12.43 25.77
CA ARG A 18 -17.62 -13.86 25.48
C ARG A 18 -17.04 -14.77 26.54
N ALA A 19 -15.81 -14.50 26.98
CA ALA A 19 -15.15 -15.27 28.02
C ALA A 19 -15.85 -15.15 29.39
N LEU A 20 -16.35 -13.97 29.74
CA LEU A 20 -17.08 -13.73 30.98
C LEU A 20 -18.45 -14.43 30.98
N VAL A 21 -19.20 -14.33 29.88
CA VAL A 21 -20.49 -15.03 29.72
C VAL A 21 -20.31 -16.55 29.83
N GLN A 22 -19.25 -17.11 29.22
CA GLN A 22 -18.93 -18.53 29.35
C GLN A 22 -18.56 -18.96 30.77
N ARG A 23 -18.13 -18.02 31.61
CA ARG A 23 -17.83 -18.25 33.05
C ARG A 23 -19.02 -17.99 33.98
N GLY A 24 -20.22 -17.77 33.41
CA GLY A 24 -21.47 -17.66 34.18
C GLY A 24 -21.83 -16.21 34.60
N PHE A 25 -21.22 -15.19 34.04
CA PHE A 25 -21.65 -13.81 34.28
C PHE A 25 -22.82 -13.48 33.33
N GLU A 26 -23.99 -13.17 33.91
CA GLU A 26 -25.23 -12.99 33.12
C GLU A 26 -25.41 -11.60 32.52
N ASP A 27 -24.92 -10.54 33.19
CA ASP A 27 -25.07 -9.15 32.73
C ASP A 27 -23.71 -8.56 32.34
N VAL A 28 -23.24 -8.91 31.14
CA VAL A 28 -22.01 -8.40 30.55
C VAL A 28 -22.32 -7.70 29.23
N ALA A 29 -22.07 -6.41 29.18
CA ALA A 29 -22.20 -5.63 27.94
C ALA A 29 -20.84 -5.06 27.48
N THR A 30 -20.70 -4.88 26.18
CA THR A 30 -19.52 -4.27 25.56
C THR A 30 -19.91 -3.01 24.80
N LEU A 31 -18.98 -2.05 24.75
CA LEU A 31 -19.13 -0.85 23.94
C LEU A 31 -18.79 -1.16 22.49
N SER A 32 -19.79 -1.14 21.61
CA SER A 32 -19.64 -1.40 20.18
C SER A 32 -18.75 -0.32 19.54
N GLY A 33 -17.72 -0.73 18.77
CA GLY A 33 -16.74 0.20 18.21
C GLY A 33 -15.68 0.72 19.20
N GLY A 34 -15.81 0.39 20.50
CA GLY A 34 -14.85 0.78 21.53
C GLY A 34 -14.85 2.25 21.90
N SER A 35 -13.89 2.65 22.75
CA SER A 35 -13.80 4.02 23.27
C SER A 35 -13.47 5.07 22.20
N THR A 36 -12.86 4.68 21.09
CA THR A 36 -12.57 5.61 19.98
C THR A 36 -13.85 6.07 19.29
N THR A 37 -14.77 5.14 18.99
CA THR A 37 -16.08 5.45 18.41
C THR A 37 -16.95 6.22 19.39
N PHE A 38 -16.90 5.86 20.69
CA PHE A 38 -17.65 6.54 21.72
C PHE A 38 -17.22 8.02 21.87
N ARG A 39 -15.92 8.31 21.88
CA ARG A 39 -15.43 9.70 21.93
C ARG A 39 -15.89 10.50 20.71
N PHE A 40 -15.80 9.92 19.53
CA PHE A 40 -16.29 10.58 18.32
C PHE A 40 -17.78 10.95 18.40
N TRP A 41 -18.63 10.08 18.96
CA TRP A 41 -20.04 10.37 19.17
C TRP A 41 -20.26 11.44 20.25
N HIS A 42 -19.54 11.37 21.36
CA HIS A 42 -19.63 12.32 22.46
C HIS A 42 -19.19 13.72 22.01
N ASP A 43 -18.13 13.83 21.23
CA ASP A 43 -17.66 15.10 20.67
C ASP A 43 -18.67 15.70 19.68
N LEU A 44 -19.47 14.86 18.99
CA LEU A 44 -20.57 15.31 18.13
C LEU A 44 -21.78 15.80 18.95
N GLU A 45 -22.12 15.13 20.06
CA GLU A 45 -23.23 15.57 20.95
C GLU A 45 -22.90 16.86 21.67
N ASP A 46 -21.65 17.06 22.11
CA ASP A 46 -21.20 18.33 22.71
C ASP A 46 -21.17 19.48 21.68
N ALA A 47 -20.97 19.18 20.40
CA ALA A 47 -21.06 20.14 19.30
C ALA A 47 -22.50 20.58 18.98
N ASP A 48 -23.52 19.79 19.33
CA ASP A 48 -24.94 20.06 19.04
C ASP A 48 -25.59 20.97 20.10
N HIS A 49 -24.93 21.21 21.23
CA HIS A 49 -25.38 22.17 22.28
C HIS A 49 -24.75 23.56 22.15
N GLY A 50 -23.79 23.75 21.25
CA GLY A 50 -23.35 25.05 20.78
C GLY A 50 -23.83 25.27 19.36
N SER A 51 -24.50 26.39 19.02
CA SER A 51 -24.83 26.71 17.62
C SER A 51 -23.65 26.32 16.72
N PRO A 52 -23.88 25.51 15.67
CA PRO A 52 -22.80 25.17 14.79
C PRO A 52 -22.27 26.49 14.20
N ALA A 53 -21.01 26.78 14.47
CA ALA A 53 -20.31 27.76 13.65
C ALA A 53 -20.50 27.26 12.19
N PRO A 54 -20.86 28.15 11.24
CA PRO A 54 -21.07 27.76 9.88
C PRO A 54 -19.84 26.92 9.47
N VAL A 55 -20.09 25.71 8.96
CA VAL A 55 -19.04 24.92 8.31
C VAL A 55 -18.65 25.78 7.12
N GLU A 56 -17.62 26.60 7.32
CA GLU A 56 -16.99 27.31 6.21
C GLU A 56 -16.67 26.25 5.15
N SER A 57 -17.36 26.34 4.04
CA SER A 57 -17.09 25.50 2.89
C SER A 57 -15.59 25.58 2.63
N TYR A 58 -14.96 24.45 2.29
CA TYR A 58 -13.54 24.39 1.94
C TYR A 58 -13.14 25.35 0.82
N ALA A 59 -14.10 26.05 0.21
CA ALA A 59 -13.94 27.08 -0.81
C ALA A 59 -13.58 28.48 -0.26
N GLU A 60 -13.71 28.72 1.07
CA GLU A 60 -13.48 30.05 1.69
C GLU A 60 -12.32 30.10 2.67
N ARG A 61 -11.47 29.06 2.71
CA ARG A 61 -10.15 29.24 3.32
C ARG A 61 -9.34 30.13 2.37
N GLU A 62 -9.25 31.38 2.77
CA GLU A 62 -8.35 32.41 2.31
C GLU A 62 -7.23 31.88 1.40
N SER A 63 -7.14 32.48 0.22
CA SER A 63 -5.90 32.47 -0.56
C SER A 63 -4.74 32.72 0.42
N LEU A 64 -4.12 31.65 0.90
CA LEU A 64 -2.84 31.73 1.55
C LEU A 64 -1.95 32.45 0.54
N LYS A 65 -1.69 33.73 0.82
CA LYS A 65 -0.67 34.48 0.10
C LYS A 65 0.54 33.58 -0.01
N ALA A 66 0.83 33.16 -1.21
CA ALA A 66 2.00 32.34 -1.50
C ALA A 66 3.20 33.03 -0.83
N PRO A 67 3.97 32.32 0.02
CA PRO A 67 5.18 32.91 0.56
C PRO A 67 6.02 33.39 -0.62
N GLU A 68 6.50 34.63 -0.55
CA GLU A 68 7.36 35.25 -1.57
C GLU A 68 8.46 34.26 -1.95
N ARG A 69 8.51 33.88 -3.24
CA ARG A 69 9.45 32.93 -3.79
C ARG A 69 10.88 33.48 -3.68
N PRO A 70 11.83 32.79 -3.06
CA PRO A 70 13.21 33.02 -3.41
C PRO A 70 13.41 32.49 -4.85
N ALA A 71 13.79 33.34 -5.76
CA ALA A 71 13.87 33.14 -7.20
C ALA A 71 15.12 32.33 -7.61
N THR A 72 15.23 31.05 -7.21
CA THR A 72 16.39 30.19 -7.62
C THR A 72 16.04 28.71 -7.76
N GLY A 73 14.79 28.32 -7.91
CA GLY A 73 14.41 26.93 -8.15
C GLY A 73 14.06 26.66 -9.62
N VAL A 74 14.51 25.55 -10.17
CA VAL A 74 14.07 25.04 -11.45
C VAL A 74 12.61 24.55 -11.30
N ARG A 75 11.74 24.91 -12.25
CA ARG A 75 10.38 24.38 -12.32
C ARG A 75 10.27 23.38 -13.46
N ILE A 76 9.75 22.20 -13.18
CA ILE A 76 9.55 21.13 -14.14
C ILE A 76 8.05 20.80 -14.23
N ASP A 77 7.56 20.54 -15.43
CA ASP A 77 6.20 20.06 -15.67
C ASP A 77 6.22 18.53 -15.83
N LEU A 78 5.33 17.83 -15.13
CA LEU A 78 5.16 16.39 -15.17
C LEU A 78 3.73 16.05 -15.58
N ASP A 79 3.56 15.46 -16.73
CA ASP A 79 2.25 14.97 -17.17
C ASP A 79 2.05 13.51 -16.75
N CYS A 80 1.03 13.30 -15.94
CA CYS A 80 0.54 12.01 -15.47
C CYS A 80 -0.91 11.76 -15.89
N ALA A 81 -1.41 12.48 -16.91
CA ALA A 81 -2.74 12.25 -17.45
C ALA A 81 -2.87 10.82 -17.98
N GLY A 82 -4.02 10.18 -17.72
CA GLY A 82 -4.27 8.80 -18.13
C GLY A 82 -3.67 7.73 -17.23
N LEU A 83 -2.88 8.09 -16.21
CA LEU A 83 -2.38 7.14 -15.24
C LEU A 83 -3.36 7.00 -14.07
N ALA A 84 -3.63 5.76 -13.67
CA ALA A 84 -4.35 5.44 -12.44
C ALA A 84 -3.38 5.15 -11.28
N CYS A 85 -3.89 5.24 -10.04
CA CYS A 85 -3.12 4.88 -8.84
C CYS A 85 -2.50 3.47 -8.97
N PRO A 86 -1.19 3.30 -8.60
CA PRO A 86 -0.27 4.25 -7.96
C PRO A 86 0.59 5.08 -8.96
N GLY A 87 0.34 4.99 -10.25
CA GLY A 87 1.16 5.54 -11.34
C GLY A 87 1.59 7.01 -11.14
N PRO A 88 0.67 7.96 -10.86
CA PRO A 88 1.03 9.36 -10.66
C PRO A 88 2.02 9.57 -9.50
N ILE A 89 1.80 8.90 -8.37
CA ILE A 89 2.66 9.02 -7.19
C ILE A 89 4.04 8.43 -7.44
N LEU A 90 4.12 7.29 -8.16
CA LEU A 90 5.40 6.67 -8.54
C LEU A 90 6.23 7.58 -9.43
N LYS A 91 5.63 8.12 -10.50
CA LYS A 91 6.31 9.07 -11.39
C LYS A 91 6.75 10.35 -10.67
N LEU A 92 5.89 10.87 -9.79
CA LEU A 92 6.21 12.04 -8.97
C LEU A 92 7.40 11.75 -8.05
N THR A 93 7.43 10.59 -7.41
CA THR A 93 8.54 10.15 -6.54
C THR A 93 9.84 10.04 -7.31
N GLU A 94 9.83 9.36 -8.45
CA GLU A 94 10.99 9.23 -9.34
C GLU A 94 11.53 10.60 -9.76
N LYS A 95 10.65 11.48 -10.27
CA LYS A 95 11.03 12.79 -10.76
C LYS A 95 11.52 13.69 -9.64
N MET A 96 10.86 13.66 -8.48
CA MET A 96 11.29 14.42 -7.29
C MET A 96 12.67 13.96 -6.81
N GLY A 97 13.03 12.69 -6.99
CA GLY A 97 14.37 12.16 -6.69
C GLY A 97 15.48 12.86 -7.49
N THR A 98 15.21 13.33 -8.71
CA THR A 98 16.18 13.98 -9.60
C THR A 98 16.32 15.51 -9.40
N LEU A 99 15.47 16.11 -8.56
CA LEU A 99 15.47 17.55 -8.29
C LEU A 99 16.40 17.91 -7.13
N ASP A 100 16.78 19.20 -7.04
CA ASP A 100 17.47 19.75 -5.89
C ASP A 100 16.47 20.36 -4.87
N ALA A 101 16.92 20.54 -3.63
CA ALA A 101 16.09 21.14 -2.59
C ALA A 101 15.73 22.59 -2.95
N GLY A 102 14.42 22.87 -2.98
CA GLY A 102 13.86 24.15 -3.41
C GLY A 102 13.32 24.18 -4.84
N ASP A 103 13.64 23.19 -5.65
CA ASP A 103 13.06 23.03 -6.99
C ASP A 103 11.56 22.72 -6.91
N GLU A 104 10.84 23.06 -7.97
CA GLU A 104 9.39 22.90 -8.06
C GLU A 104 9.00 21.94 -9.19
N ILE A 105 7.95 21.17 -8.95
CA ILE A 105 7.34 20.31 -9.95
C ILE A 105 5.84 20.56 -10.01
N LEU A 106 5.35 20.87 -11.22
CA LEU A 106 3.94 20.97 -11.53
C LEU A 106 3.48 19.63 -12.11
N VAL A 107 2.52 19.01 -11.49
CA VAL A 107 1.99 17.69 -11.89
C VAL A 107 0.56 17.84 -12.36
N ASN A 108 0.27 17.29 -13.55
CA ASN A 108 -1.08 17.17 -14.07
C ASN A 108 -1.54 15.71 -14.00
N VAL A 109 -2.65 15.43 -13.31
CA VAL A 109 -3.15 14.08 -13.06
C VAL A 109 -4.64 14.01 -13.34
N SER A 110 -5.08 12.98 -14.04
CA SER A 110 -6.50 12.72 -14.31
C SER A 110 -7.18 11.82 -13.26
N ASP A 111 -6.42 11.23 -12.33
CA ASP A 111 -6.96 10.38 -11.26
C ASP A 111 -7.62 11.23 -10.16
N PRO A 112 -8.92 11.04 -9.86
CA PRO A 112 -9.60 11.79 -8.80
C PRO A 112 -9.10 11.43 -7.38
N GLY A 113 -8.47 10.27 -7.19
CA GLY A 113 -7.86 9.86 -5.91
C GLY A 113 -6.64 10.69 -5.52
N PHE A 114 -5.93 11.25 -6.51
CA PHE A 114 -4.70 12.01 -6.31
C PHE A 114 -4.88 13.21 -5.38
N GLY A 115 -6.06 13.82 -5.34
CA GLY A 115 -6.34 14.95 -4.45
C GLY A 115 -6.18 14.64 -2.96
N LYS A 116 -6.36 13.36 -2.55
CA LYS A 116 -6.14 12.89 -1.17
C LYS A 116 -4.72 12.36 -0.97
N ASP A 117 -4.16 11.73 -1.98
CA ASP A 117 -2.84 11.10 -1.91
C ASP A 117 -1.72 12.14 -1.92
N ALA A 118 -1.85 13.20 -2.71
CA ALA A 118 -0.83 14.24 -2.88
C ALA A 118 -0.41 14.94 -1.58
N PRO A 119 -1.33 15.41 -0.71
CA PRO A 119 -0.96 15.99 0.59
C PRO A 119 -0.28 14.99 1.53
N ALA A 120 -0.80 13.75 1.57
CA ALA A 120 -0.25 12.69 2.40
C ALA A 120 1.19 12.34 1.98
N TRP A 121 1.40 12.17 0.67
CA TRP A 121 2.72 11.89 0.08
C TRP A 121 3.71 13.03 0.34
N ALA A 122 3.32 14.29 0.10
CA ALA A 122 4.19 15.45 0.32
C ALA A 122 4.64 15.55 1.78
N LYS A 123 3.70 15.44 2.72
CA LYS A 123 3.98 15.47 4.16
C LYS A 123 4.95 14.36 4.57
N ARG A 124 4.74 13.13 4.08
CA ARG A 124 5.54 11.97 4.46
C ARG A 124 6.97 12.04 3.93
N ASN A 125 7.15 12.55 2.71
CA ASN A 125 8.46 12.66 2.08
C ASN A 125 9.18 14.00 2.37
N GLY A 126 8.64 14.83 3.26
CA GLY A 126 9.26 16.10 3.64
C GLY A 126 9.25 17.14 2.52
N HIS A 127 8.31 17.03 1.57
CA HIS A 127 8.09 17.99 0.50
C HIS A 127 6.96 18.97 0.85
N GLN A 128 6.90 20.10 0.16
CA GLN A 128 5.83 21.07 0.32
C GLN A 128 4.86 20.96 -0.86
N LEU A 129 3.58 20.77 -0.57
CA LEU A 129 2.51 20.96 -1.53
C LEU A 129 2.13 22.43 -1.49
N LEU A 130 2.45 23.16 -2.56
CA LEU A 130 2.21 24.61 -2.65
C LEU A 130 0.81 24.94 -3.16
N GLU A 131 0.32 24.13 -4.10
CA GLU A 131 -0.97 24.32 -4.75
C GLU A 131 -1.58 22.97 -5.11
N LEU A 132 -2.89 22.83 -4.97
CA LEU A 132 -3.67 21.69 -5.41
C LEU A 132 -5.00 22.17 -5.93
N THR A 133 -5.16 22.15 -7.25
CA THR A 133 -6.31 22.72 -7.94
C THR A 133 -7.03 21.62 -8.74
N PRO A 134 -8.36 21.47 -8.59
CA PRO A 134 -9.13 20.57 -9.46
C PRO A 134 -8.98 20.98 -10.91
N SER A 135 -8.72 20.01 -11.80
CA SER A 135 -8.55 20.21 -13.25
C SER A 135 -9.22 19.08 -14.03
N GLY A 136 -10.36 19.37 -14.63
CA GLY A 136 -11.17 18.35 -15.31
C GLY A 136 -11.58 17.21 -14.36
N PRO A 137 -11.33 15.94 -14.70
CA PRO A 137 -11.64 14.79 -13.84
C PRO A 137 -10.65 14.59 -12.69
N GLY A 138 -9.53 15.31 -12.67
CA GLY A 138 -8.42 15.12 -11.74
C GLY A 138 -7.93 16.42 -11.13
N TYR A 139 -6.59 16.56 -11.04
CA TYR A 139 -5.95 17.65 -10.31
C TYR A 139 -4.68 18.13 -11.02
N THR A 140 -4.40 19.44 -10.84
CA THR A 140 -3.07 20.00 -11.05
C THR A 140 -2.47 20.35 -9.68
N ALA A 141 -1.26 19.89 -9.40
CA ALA A 141 -0.60 20.10 -8.12
C ALA A 141 0.81 20.66 -8.30
N LEU A 142 1.18 21.65 -7.50
CA LEU A 142 2.52 22.22 -7.47
C LEU A 142 3.21 21.80 -6.19
N PHE A 143 4.34 21.12 -6.33
CA PHE A 143 5.18 20.71 -5.21
C PHE A 143 6.51 21.42 -5.24
N ARG A 144 7.09 21.64 -4.05
CA ARG A 144 8.48 22.08 -3.87
C ARG A 144 9.25 21.00 -3.13
N LYS A 145 10.44 20.67 -3.62
CA LYS A 145 11.31 19.71 -2.95
C LYS A 145 11.81 20.26 -1.63
N GLY A 146 11.53 19.54 -0.55
CA GLY A 146 12.03 19.84 0.79
C GLY A 146 13.52 19.53 0.92
N ARG A 147 14.17 20.13 1.90
CA ARG A 147 15.54 19.75 2.29
C ARG A 147 15.47 18.44 3.10
N ALA A 148 16.40 17.53 2.83
CA ALA A 148 16.54 16.33 3.65
C ALA A 148 16.75 16.74 5.13
N GLY A 149 15.82 16.31 6.01
CA GLY A 149 15.87 16.61 7.44
C GLY A 149 14.94 17.73 7.94
N GLN A 150 14.23 18.47 7.08
CA GLN A 150 13.19 19.40 7.51
C GLN A 150 11.80 18.75 7.46
N LEU A 151 11.49 17.95 8.47
CA LEU A 151 10.11 17.65 8.81
C LEU A 151 9.53 18.92 9.46
N SER A 152 8.59 19.59 8.78
CA SER A 152 7.84 20.72 9.34
C SER A 152 7.17 20.26 10.63
N GLY A 153 7.51 20.98 11.73
CA GLY A 153 7.10 20.65 13.07
C GLY A 153 5.59 20.68 13.25
N GLU A 154 5.08 19.52 13.58
CA GLU A 154 4.11 19.29 14.64
C GLU A 154 4.30 17.83 15.06
N ALA A 155 4.73 17.65 16.31
CA ALA A 155 5.13 16.36 16.85
C ALA A 155 3.92 15.42 16.91
N VAL A 156 3.83 14.53 15.94
CA VAL A 156 3.21 13.23 16.18
C VAL A 156 4.23 12.43 16.97
N ALA A 157 3.83 11.92 18.14
CA ALA A 157 4.65 11.19 19.10
C ALA A 157 5.67 10.29 18.39
N ALA A 158 6.95 10.40 18.83
CA ALA A 158 8.11 9.78 18.26
C ALA A 158 7.86 8.31 17.89
N ALA A 159 7.72 8.06 16.58
CA ALA A 159 7.99 6.75 16.04
C ALA A 159 9.51 6.50 16.14
N PRO A 160 9.97 5.28 16.41
CA PRO A 160 11.39 4.98 16.50
C PRO A 160 12.12 5.49 15.26
N ALA A 161 13.37 5.95 15.44
CA ALA A 161 14.21 6.60 14.45
C ALA A 161 14.65 5.62 13.34
N GLY A 162 13.70 5.17 12.50
CA GLY A 162 13.90 4.33 11.32
C GLY A 162 12.81 4.64 10.29
N LYS A 163 13.09 4.36 9.02
CA LYS A 163 12.05 4.39 8.00
C LYS A 163 10.90 3.47 8.42
N ALA A 164 9.66 3.91 8.20
CA ALA A 164 8.53 3.02 8.41
C ALA A 164 8.65 1.82 7.44
N LYS A 165 8.23 0.65 7.89
CA LYS A 165 8.32 -0.60 7.14
C LYS A 165 6.95 -1.22 7.00
N THR A 166 6.68 -1.74 5.81
CA THR A 166 5.48 -2.53 5.53
C THR A 166 5.89 -3.93 5.07
N SER A 167 5.38 -4.96 5.75
CA SER A 167 5.65 -6.35 5.42
C SER A 167 4.41 -7.07 4.93
N PHE A 168 4.60 -7.97 3.97
CA PHE A 168 3.54 -8.79 3.39
C PHE A 168 3.86 -10.27 3.53
N VAL A 169 2.83 -11.07 3.84
CA VAL A 169 2.79 -12.48 3.49
C VAL A 169 1.94 -12.63 2.26
N VAL A 170 2.53 -13.04 1.15
CA VAL A 170 1.85 -13.27 -0.11
C VAL A 170 1.63 -14.78 -0.26
N PHE A 171 0.45 -15.22 0.11
CA PHE A 171 0.05 -16.62 0.09
C PHE A 171 -0.70 -16.99 -1.19
N SER A 172 -1.55 -16.06 -1.67
CA SER A 172 -2.43 -16.33 -2.81
C SER A 172 -1.67 -16.24 -4.14
N GLY A 173 -2.02 -17.14 -5.07
CA GLY A 173 -1.63 -17.08 -6.47
C GLY A 173 -2.68 -16.45 -7.38
N ASP A 174 -3.70 -15.81 -6.84
CA ASP A 174 -4.75 -15.19 -7.62
C ASP A 174 -4.31 -13.81 -8.14
N LEU A 175 -4.54 -13.55 -9.42
CA LEU A 175 -4.12 -12.32 -10.11
C LEU A 175 -4.63 -11.06 -9.42
N ASP A 176 -5.90 -10.99 -9.08
CA ASP A 176 -6.53 -9.83 -8.45
C ASP A 176 -5.96 -9.53 -7.06
N LYS A 177 -5.64 -10.55 -6.29
CA LYS A 177 -5.02 -10.39 -4.97
C LYS A 177 -3.57 -9.93 -5.07
N LEU A 178 -2.83 -10.46 -6.03
CA LEU A 178 -1.46 -10.05 -6.28
C LEU A 178 -1.38 -8.62 -6.82
N ILE A 179 -2.28 -8.22 -7.71
CA ILE A 179 -2.40 -6.82 -8.15
C ILE A 179 -2.61 -5.92 -6.93
N ALA A 180 -3.54 -6.26 -6.04
CA ALA A 180 -3.79 -5.49 -4.82
C ALA A 180 -2.55 -5.42 -3.91
N ALA A 181 -1.83 -6.54 -3.72
CA ALA A 181 -0.60 -6.59 -2.94
C ALA A 181 0.47 -5.65 -3.50
N PHE A 182 0.69 -5.69 -4.82
CA PHE A 182 1.72 -4.86 -5.45
C PHE A 182 1.31 -3.37 -5.60
N ILE A 183 0.02 -3.05 -5.71
CA ILE A 183 -0.47 -1.66 -5.60
C ILE A 183 -0.10 -1.09 -4.22
N ILE A 184 -0.38 -1.83 -3.15
CA ILE A 184 -0.07 -1.39 -1.78
C ILE A 184 1.44 -1.31 -1.57
N ALA A 185 2.20 -2.31 -2.03
CA ALA A 185 3.66 -2.33 -1.92
C ALA A 185 4.32 -1.13 -2.63
N ASN A 186 3.95 -0.88 -3.88
CA ASN A 186 4.45 0.28 -4.64
C ASN A 186 4.01 1.61 -4.00
N GLY A 187 2.78 1.68 -3.47
CA GLY A 187 2.30 2.83 -2.72
C GLY A 187 3.14 3.08 -1.45
N ALA A 188 3.46 2.04 -0.68
CA ALA A 188 4.30 2.13 0.51
C ALA A 188 5.72 2.61 0.18
N LEU A 189 6.33 2.07 -0.90
CA LEU A 189 7.63 2.54 -1.42
C LEU A 189 7.59 4.01 -1.80
N ALA A 190 6.55 4.45 -2.52
CA ALA A 190 6.36 5.84 -2.92
C ALA A 190 6.14 6.77 -1.71
N MET A 191 5.63 6.23 -0.60
CA MET A 191 5.52 6.92 0.69
C MET A 191 6.84 6.93 1.48
N GLY A 192 7.93 6.38 0.93
CA GLY A 192 9.24 6.32 1.56
C GLY A 192 9.39 5.22 2.61
N GLU A 193 8.50 4.21 2.59
CA GLU A 193 8.62 3.04 3.48
C GLU A 193 9.56 1.99 2.90
N ASP A 194 10.19 1.22 3.78
CA ASP A 194 10.82 -0.02 3.39
C ASP A 194 9.73 -1.09 3.23
N VAL A 195 9.85 -1.90 2.18
CA VAL A 195 8.86 -2.95 1.88
C VAL A 195 9.53 -4.30 1.84
N SER A 196 8.93 -5.28 2.54
CA SER A 196 9.34 -6.68 2.52
C SER A 196 8.14 -7.57 2.17
N MET A 197 8.29 -8.41 1.15
CA MET A 197 7.24 -9.30 0.67
C MET A 197 7.69 -10.75 0.72
N PHE A 198 7.11 -11.53 1.64
CA PHE A 198 7.40 -12.95 1.82
C PHE A 198 6.39 -13.81 1.06
N PHE A 199 6.85 -14.46 0.01
CA PHE A 199 6.03 -15.30 -0.87
C PHE A 199 6.06 -16.75 -0.39
N THR A 200 4.89 -17.32 -0.19
CA THR A 200 4.72 -18.71 0.22
C THR A 200 3.57 -19.37 -0.54
N PHE A 201 3.54 -20.67 -0.59
CA PHE A 201 2.54 -21.47 -1.30
C PHE A 201 2.26 -20.97 -2.73
N TRP A 202 1.01 -20.63 -3.02
CA TRP A 202 0.58 -20.25 -4.37
C TRP A 202 1.13 -18.90 -4.83
N GLY A 203 1.48 -18.03 -3.89
CA GLY A 203 2.09 -16.72 -4.19
C GLY A 203 3.43 -16.87 -4.93
N LEU A 204 4.20 -17.94 -4.68
CA LEU A 204 5.46 -18.21 -5.38
C LEU A 204 5.31 -18.29 -6.91
N ASN A 205 4.13 -18.66 -7.41
CA ASN A 205 3.91 -18.78 -8.86
C ASN A 205 4.05 -17.42 -9.58
N ALA A 206 3.81 -16.30 -8.91
CA ALA A 206 4.02 -14.96 -9.47
C ALA A 206 5.49 -14.64 -9.75
N LEU A 207 6.40 -15.27 -9.00
CA LEU A 207 7.84 -15.05 -9.09
C LEU A 207 8.54 -16.00 -10.07
N ARG A 208 7.82 -17.01 -10.61
CA ARG A 208 8.39 -17.99 -11.50
C ARG A 208 8.68 -17.39 -12.87
N VAL A 209 9.78 -17.81 -13.49
CA VAL A 209 10.09 -17.48 -14.88
C VAL A 209 9.27 -18.33 -15.85
N LYS A 210 8.88 -17.77 -16.99
CA LYS A 210 8.06 -18.45 -18.02
C LYS A 210 8.72 -19.72 -18.56
N ASN A 211 10.04 -19.69 -18.73
CA ASN A 211 10.83 -20.78 -19.31
C ASN A 211 11.98 -21.16 -18.37
N PRO A 212 11.70 -21.91 -17.30
CA PRO A 212 12.73 -22.29 -16.36
C PRO A 212 13.75 -23.25 -17.04
N PRO A 213 15.00 -23.23 -16.60
CA PRO A 213 16.03 -24.15 -17.12
C PRO A 213 15.58 -25.62 -17.00
N LYS A 214 15.91 -26.42 -18.01
CA LYS A 214 15.66 -27.86 -17.96
C LYS A 214 16.56 -28.49 -16.91
N ARG A 215 15.98 -29.19 -15.96
CA ARG A 215 16.68 -29.97 -14.94
C ARG A 215 16.01 -31.31 -14.72
N ASP A 216 16.75 -32.24 -14.17
CA ASP A 216 16.16 -33.49 -13.70
C ASP A 216 15.29 -33.19 -12.47
N ARG A 217 14.05 -33.61 -12.54
CA ARG A 217 13.06 -33.52 -11.49
C ARG A 217 12.52 -34.87 -11.14
N GLU A 218 12.22 -35.10 -9.89
CA GLU A 218 11.49 -36.30 -9.51
C GLU A 218 10.09 -36.32 -10.16
N PRO A 219 9.48 -37.50 -10.37
CA PRO A 219 8.17 -37.60 -11.05
C PRO A 219 7.11 -36.73 -10.43
N MET A 220 7.08 -36.62 -9.11
CA MET A 220 6.12 -35.78 -8.36
C MET A 220 6.37 -34.27 -8.60
N GLU A 221 7.62 -33.83 -8.50
CA GLU A 221 8.02 -32.44 -8.80
C GLU A 221 7.70 -32.06 -10.24
N ARG A 222 7.91 -32.98 -11.18
CA ARG A 222 7.61 -32.78 -12.62
C ARG A 222 6.12 -32.54 -12.83
N MET A 223 5.29 -33.33 -12.12
CA MET A 223 3.84 -33.18 -12.17
C MET A 223 3.39 -31.81 -11.61
N PHE A 224 3.86 -31.41 -10.43
CA PHE A 224 3.55 -30.10 -9.86
C PHE A 224 4.04 -28.96 -10.76
N ALA A 225 5.28 -29.04 -11.26
CA ALA A 225 5.83 -28.02 -12.14
C ALA A 225 5.02 -27.81 -13.42
N ALA A 226 4.41 -28.89 -13.95
CA ALA A 226 3.56 -28.82 -15.14
C ALA A 226 2.15 -28.29 -14.86
N MET A 227 1.64 -28.44 -13.64
CA MET A 227 0.30 -28.00 -13.25
C MET A 227 0.27 -26.57 -12.73
N LEU A 228 1.36 -26.08 -12.17
CA LEU A 228 1.41 -24.74 -11.56
C LEU A 228 1.65 -23.66 -12.62
N PRO A 229 0.97 -22.51 -12.50
CA PRO A 229 1.25 -21.35 -13.35
C PRO A 229 2.72 -20.92 -13.28
N SER A 230 3.28 -20.49 -14.39
CA SER A 230 4.67 -20.02 -14.48
C SER A 230 4.72 -18.56 -14.88
N GLY A 231 4.84 -17.67 -13.89
CA GLY A 231 4.94 -16.24 -14.09
C GLY A 231 3.64 -15.48 -13.86
N ALA A 232 3.77 -14.19 -13.71
CA ALA A 232 2.68 -13.29 -13.37
C ALA A 232 1.55 -13.26 -14.40
N ASP A 233 1.85 -13.43 -15.67
CA ASP A 233 0.90 -13.43 -16.78
C ASP A 233 0.10 -14.75 -16.92
N ALA A 234 0.58 -15.83 -16.31
CA ALA A 234 -0.13 -17.12 -16.30
C ALA A 234 -1.16 -17.23 -15.16
N LEU A 235 -1.27 -16.22 -14.31
CA LEU A 235 -2.17 -16.24 -13.17
C LEU A 235 -3.60 -15.93 -13.57
N SER A 236 -4.53 -16.53 -12.82
CA SER A 236 -5.97 -16.39 -13.05
C SER A 236 -6.62 -15.56 -11.95
N LEU A 237 -7.78 -14.97 -12.26
CA LEU A 237 -8.62 -14.32 -11.25
C LEU A 237 -9.14 -15.32 -10.21
N SER A 238 -9.30 -14.88 -8.97
CA SER A 238 -9.89 -15.65 -7.87
C SER A 238 -11.36 -16.00 -8.13
N LYS A 239 -12.08 -15.11 -8.81
CA LYS A 239 -13.49 -15.26 -9.19
C LYS A 239 -13.70 -14.80 -10.62
N MET A 240 -14.78 -15.30 -11.25
CA MET A 240 -15.16 -14.93 -12.61
C MET A 240 -14.09 -15.22 -13.66
N ASN A 241 -13.20 -16.20 -13.43
CA ASN A 241 -12.15 -16.53 -14.39
C ASN A 241 -12.69 -17.07 -15.72
N MET A 242 -13.81 -17.82 -15.70
CA MET A 242 -14.51 -18.30 -16.91
C MET A 242 -13.55 -18.90 -17.95
N MET A 243 -12.71 -19.83 -17.52
CA MET A 243 -11.66 -20.47 -18.34
C MET A 243 -10.65 -19.46 -18.96
N GLY A 244 -10.35 -18.39 -18.24
CA GLY A 244 -9.41 -17.35 -18.67
C GLY A 244 -10.03 -16.13 -19.34
N ALA A 245 -11.30 -16.19 -19.77
CA ALA A 245 -11.97 -15.06 -20.39
C ALA A 245 -12.08 -13.86 -19.44
N GLY A 246 -12.36 -14.10 -18.16
CA GLY A 246 -12.40 -13.06 -17.14
C GLY A 246 -11.05 -12.39 -16.94
N THR A 247 -9.97 -13.17 -16.88
CA THR A 247 -8.59 -12.65 -16.80
C THR A 247 -8.24 -11.79 -18.01
N ALA A 248 -8.55 -12.24 -19.23
CA ALA A 248 -8.32 -11.46 -20.44
C ALA A 248 -9.11 -10.14 -20.44
N MET A 249 -10.34 -10.17 -19.95
CA MET A 249 -11.20 -8.98 -19.87
C MET A 249 -10.66 -7.97 -18.84
N ILE A 250 -10.26 -8.41 -17.64
CA ILE A 250 -9.71 -7.49 -16.64
C ILE A 250 -8.39 -6.86 -17.09
N ASN A 251 -7.50 -7.63 -17.70
CA ASN A 251 -6.24 -7.11 -18.24
C ASN A 251 -6.50 -6.01 -19.29
N ARG A 252 -7.48 -6.20 -20.17
CA ARG A 252 -7.87 -5.18 -21.17
C ARG A 252 -8.48 -3.93 -20.51
N VAL A 253 -9.25 -4.09 -19.44
CA VAL A 253 -9.80 -2.95 -18.67
C VAL A 253 -8.68 -2.21 -17.95
N MET A 254 -7.71 -2.92 -17.38
CA MET A 254 -6.54 -2.32 -16.76
C MET A 254 -5.74 -1.50 -17.77
N GLU A 255 -5.40 -2.07 -18.92
CA GLU A 255 -4.69 -1.39 -20.01
C GLU A 255 -5.43 -0.12 -20.46
N LYS A 256 -6.74 -0.21 -20.70
CA LYS A 256 -7.59 0.94 -21.09
C LYS A 256 -7.57 2.06 -20.06
N ASN A 257 -7.47 1.75 -18.79
CA ASN A 257 -7.48 2.70 -17.67
C ASN A 257 -6.06 3.09 -17.20
N GLY A 258 -5.01 2.73 -17.94
CA GLY A 258 -3.63 3.07 -17.59
C GLY A 258 -3.15 2.42 -16.28
N VAL A 259 -3.74 1.29 -15.90
CA VAL A 259 -3.28 0.50 -14.74
C VAL A 259 -2.19 -0.44 -15.22
N PRO A 260 -0.98 -0.40 -14.64
CA PRO A 260 0.11 -1.28 -15.01
C PRO A 260 -0.25 -2.77 -14.86
N SER A 261 0.34 -3.62 -15.68
CA SER A 261 0.25 -5.08 -15.52
C SER A 261 0.91 -5.55 -14.23
N LEU A 262 0.60 -6.77 -13.78
CA LEU A 262 1.25 -7.35 -12.60
C LEU A 262 2.78 -7.46 -12.77
N GLU A 263 3.26 -7.82 -13.97
CA GLU A 263 4.70 -7.87 -14.28
C GLU A 263 5.36 -6.50 -14.11
N GLU A 264 4.74 -5.44 -14.62
CA GLU A 264 5.25 -4.06 -14.47
C GLU A 264 5.22 -3.60 -13.00
N MET A 265 4.19 -3.97 -12.25
CA MET A 265 4.10 -3.67 -10.81
C MET A 265 5.20 -4.39 -10.01
N ILE A 266 5.50 -5.65 -10.33
CA ILE A 266 6.60 -6.42 -9.71
C ILE A 266 7.93 -5.74 -10.03
N ALA A 267 8.17 -5.40 -11.29
CA ALA A 267 9.39 -4.72 -11.72
C ALA A 267 9.56 -3.36 -11.02
N SER A 268 8.48 -2.59 -10.90
CA SER A 268 8.46 -1.32 -10.18
C SER A 268 8.79 -1.49 -8.70
N ALA A 269 8.19 -2.46 -8.02
CA ALA A 269 8.46 -2.73 -6.61
C ALA A 269 9.93 -3.12 -6.39
N LYS A 270 10.49 -3.98 -7.25
CA LYS A 270 11.91 -4.36 -7.20
C LYS A 270 12.83 -3.15 -7.40
N SER A 271 12.58 -2.35 -8.42
CA SER A 271 13.39 -1.14 -8.69
C SER A 271 13.25 -0.10 -7.58
N GLY A 272 12.08 -0.04 -6.92
CA GLY A 272 11.82 0.78 -5.74
C GLY A 272 12.48 0.28 -4.45
N GLY A 273 13.14 -0.88 -4.48
CA GLY A 273 13.87 -1.44 -3.33
C GLY A 273 13.05 -2.38 -2.45
N ALA A 274 11.90 -2.89 -2.92
CA ALA A 274 11.18 -3.94 -2.20
C ALA A 274 12.03 -5.21 -2.10
N ARG A 275 12.14 -5.76 -0.89
CA ARG A 275 12.72 -7.07 -0.67
C ARG A 275 11.68 -8.14 -0.98
N ILE A 276 11.99 -8.99 -1.93
CA ILE A 276 11.13 -10.12 -2.34
C ILE A 276 11.78 -11.41 -1.84
N ILE A 277 11.10 -12.09 -0.93
CA ILE A 277 11.63 -13.27 -0.23
C ILE A 277 10.76 -14.47 -0.58
N ALA A 278 11.35 -15.52 -1.13
CA ALA A 278 10.71 -16.80 -1.40
C ALA A 278 10.88 -17.77 -0.21
N CYS A 279 9.78 -18.39 0.19
CA CYS A 279 9.78 -19.40 1.27
C CYS A 279 10.45 -20.70 0.80
N THR A 280 11.62 -21.01 1.37
CA THR A 280 12.40 -22.23 1.03
C THR A 280 11.60 -23.50 1.29
N MET A 281 10.90 -23.61 2.41
CA MET A 281 10.06 -24.77 2.72
C MET A 281 8.99 -25.01 1.64
N THR A 282 8.37 -23.94 1.15
CA THR A 282 7.37 -24.08 0.09
C THR A 282 8.01 -24.42 -1.26
N MET A 283 9.20 -23.89 -1.55
CA MET A 283 9.96 -24.25 -2.73
C MET A 283 10.23 -25.75 -2.77
N ASP A 284 10.72 -26.31 -1.66
CA ASP A 284 10.96 -27.75 -1.51
C ASP A 284 9.66 -28.56 -1.68
N LEU A 285 8.57 -28.11 -1.03
CA LEU A 285 7.27 -28.79 -1.10
C LEU A 285 6.68 -28.85 -2.50
N LEU A 286 6.85 -27.77 -3.29
CA LEU A 286 6.31 -27.63 -4.65
C LEU A 286 7.31 -28.03 -5.75
N GLY A 287 8.53 -28.44 -5.39
CA GLY A 287 9.58 -28.76 -6.34
C GLY A 287 10.02 -27.55 -7.18
N ILE A 288 10.02 -26.35 -6.60
CA ILE A 288 10.48 -25.11 -7.24
C ILE A 288 11.95 -24.87 -6.86
N ALA A 289 12.85 -24.79 -7.82
CA ALA A 289 14.24 -24.44 -7.58
C ALA A 289 14.46 -22.93 -7.67
N GLU A 290 15.57 -22.44 -7.13
CA GLU A 290 16.00 -21.05 -7.26
C GLU A 290 16.05 -20.59 -8.72
N SER A 291 16.56 -21.45 -9.62
CA SER A 291 16.62 -21.19 -11.06
C SER A 291 15.25 -21.09 -11.76
N ASP A 292 14.18 -21.52 -11.10
CA ASP A 292 12.82 -21.40 -11.61
C ASP A 292 12.20 -20.02 -11.27
N LEU A 293 12.88 -19.21 -10.44
CA LEU A 293 12.44 -17.90 -9.99
C LEU A 293 13.19 -16.75 -10.71
N MET A 294 12.55 -15.60 -10.74
CA MET A 294 13.13 -14.38 -11.32
C MET A 294 14.36 -13.91 -10.51
N ASP A 295 15.26 -13.19 -11.16
CA ASP A 295 16.45 -12.64 -10.52
C ASP A 295 16.09 -11.68 -9.37
N GLY A 296 16.98 -11.61 -8.35
CA GLY A 296 16.84 -10.67 -7.23
C GLY A 296 15.78 -11.07 -6.20
N VAL A 297 15.35 -12.33 -6.20
CA VAL A 297 14.57 -12.94 -5.13
C VAL A 297 15.52 -13.43 -4.05
N GLU A 298 15.25 -13.10 -2.81
CA GLU A 298 15.95 -13.63 -1.65
C GLU A 298 15.26 -14.92 -1.17
N PHE A 299 15.99 -15.76 -0.44
CA PHE A 299 15.47 -17.03 0.06
C PHE A 299 15.46 -17.03 1.57
N GLY A 300 14.35 -17.46 2.17
CA GLY A 300 14.24 -17.47 3.62
C GLY A 300 13.10 -18.34 4.12
N GLY A 301 13.09 -18.55 5.42
CA GLY A 301 12.03 -19.27 6.14
C GLY A 301 11.15 -18.32 6.97
N VAL A 302 10.31 -18.91 7.81
CA VAL A 302 9.41 -18.18 8.72
C VAL A 302 10.17 -17.25 9.67
N ALA A 303 11.38 -17.62 10.11
CA ALA A 303 12.20 -16.79 10.98
C ALA A 303 12.65 -15.49 10.28
N THR A 304 13.05 -15.58 9.01
CA THR A 304 13.37 -14.40 8.19
C THR A 304 12.18 -13.46 8.07
N PHE A 305 10.98 -14.01 7.82
CA PHE A 305 9.77 -13.19 7.76
C PHE A 305 9.44 -12.53 9.11
N LEU A 306 9.55 -13.27 10.21
CA LEU A 306 9.23 -12.74 11.54
C LEU A 306 10.21 -11.62 11.96
N ASP A 307 11.48 -11.73 11.60
CA ASP A 307 12.48 -10.69 11.80
C ASP A 307 12.12 -9.43 11.01
N GLU A 308 11.77 -9.59 9.73
CA GLU A 308 11.28 -8.51 8.87
C GLU A 308 10.01 -7.85 9.41
N ALA A 309 9.09 -8.64 9.94
CA ALA A 309 7.80 -8.17 10.46
C ALA A 309 7.91 -7.50 11.84
N ALA A 310 8.93 -7.82 12.64
CA ALA A 310 9.10 -7.30 13.99
C ALA A 310 9.19 -5.77 14.02
N ASP A 311 9.87 -5.18 13.04
CA ASP A 311 10.05 -3.73 12.90
C ASP A 311 9.02 -3.08 11.97
N SER A 312 8.04 -3.85 11.50
CA SER A 312 7.05 -3.36 10.55
C SER A 312 5.91 -2.64 11.25
N ARG A 313 5.57 -1.45 10.73
CA ARG A 313 4.38 -0.70 11.16
C ARG A 313 3.08 -1.35 10.67
N THR A 314 3.15 -1.97 9.49
CA THR A 314 2.03 -2.64 8.84
C THR A 314 2.45 -4.02 8.40
N THR A 315 1.65 -5.03 8.73
CA THR A 315 1.84 -6.40 8.23
C THR A 315 0.53 -6.88 7.61
N LEU A 316 0.61 -7.33 6.37
CA LEU A 316 -0.53 -7.78 5.59
C LEU A 316 -0.38 -9.25 5.19
N PHE A 317 -1.48 -9.98 5.22
CA PHE A 317 -1.57 -11.34 4.70
C PHE A 317 -2.56 -11.36 3.53
N ILE A 318 -2.11 -11.75 2.32
CA ILE A 318 -2.86 -11.70 1.06
C ILE A 318 -2.82 -13.04 0.34
#